data_9e47408d899996dc4d577ca9ceb9bb63
#
_entry.id   9e47408d899996dc4d577ca9ceb9bb63
#
_cell.length_a   1.000
_cell.length_b   1.000
_cell.length_c   1.000
_cell.angle_alpha   90.00
_cell.angle_beta   90.00
_cell.angle_gamma   90.00
#
_symmetry.space_group_name_H-M   'P 1'
#
loop_
_entity.id
_entity.type
_entity.pdbx_description
1 polymer ?
#
loop_
_entity_poly.entity_id
_entity_poly.type
_entity_poly.pdbx_seq_one_letter_code
_entity_poly.pdbx_strand_id
1 'polypeptide(L)'
;KLTALKPGNFTVNAWIGDDDITDLLYIDNAVIKAVCNVTVEPIEATGISIDKKEIVFNGEQSLILDASIEPQDATKKLVFWEIDNSEIASLESGKDNSVIVTALKAGEATITARAGFESSITSTCKVKVNPVVAQGFSLKENEKNVRVGDVFTIESIITPAYATKENIAWEISDVNIAKINEDNSISAMSPGKCIVKAILGNTGLEATCELTVEPILLESISFDNLTYKIEVGGQKQLNVVFTPENATNKNVIWTSSDPVIAPVDENGVVLGNTSGRVQVTATSEDGGHVANCTVYIVSLGGMMDVYFPTSSLIINSGYYTGVMSCAIKNNSSKTIKLTKFKVFSTGSGSAPIEITDEAKLGYLSSGETRILQFRLSHVYEPGFKWEFECDGHYFSAYGSYKQ
;
A
#
# COMPACT_ATOMS: atom_id res chain seq x y z
N LYS A 1 -63.80 47.25 23.18
CA LYS A 1 -63.22 46.12 23.93
C LYS A 1 -61.86 45.84 23.36
N LEU A 2 -60.83 45.90 24.20
CA LEU A 2 -59.47 45.47 23.81
C LEU A 2 -59.29 44.03 24.21
N THR A 3 -58.63 43.26 23.36
CA THR A 3 -58.26 41.88 23.62
C THR A 3 -56.74 41.78 23.43
N ALA A 4 -56.04 41.30 24.45
CA ALA A 4 -54.63 41.05 24.37
C ALA A 4 -54.34 39.82 23.49
N LEU A 5 -53.44 39.94 22.51
CA LEU A 5 -53.04 38.83 21.58
C LEU A 5 -51.66 38.28 21.85
N LYS A 6 -50.73 39.12 22.33
CA LYS A 6 -49.35 38.75 22.66
C LYS A 6 -48.76 39.73 23.71
N PRO A 7 -47.80 39.32 24.51
CA PRO A 7 -47.09 40.18 25.42
C PRO A 7 -46.39 41.35 24.72
N GLY A 8 -46.32 42.47 25.43
CA GLY A 8 -45.65 43.66 24.93
C GLY A 8 -46.32 44.92 25.41
N ASN A 9 -45.71 46.04 25.11
CA ASN A 9 -46.22 47.37 25.46
C ASN A 9 -46.81 48.03 24.19
N PHE A 10 -47.99 48.64 24.33
CA PHE A 10 -48.56 49.46 23.26
C PHE A 10 -49.37 50.60 23.87
N THR A 11 -49.57 51.60 23.05
CA THR A 11 -50.28 52.79 23.45
C THR A 11 -51.62 52.87 22.71
N VAL A 12 -52.69 53.00 23.46
CA VAL A 12 -53.98 53.28 22.89
C VAL A 12 -54.19 54.79 22.93
N ASN A 13 -54.38 55.37 21.79
CA ASN A 13 -54.72 56.78 21.66
C ASN A 13 -56.22 56.91 21.34
N ALA A 14 -56.93 57.63 22.15
CA ALA A 14 -58.31 57.99 21.88
C ALA A 14 -58.37 59.53 21.68
N TRP A 15 -59.08 59.92 20.68
CA TRP A 15 -59.40 61.32 20.41
C TRP A 15 -60.89 61.45 20.20
N ILE A 16 -61.39 62.57 20.65
CA ILE A 16 -62.78 62.94 20.35
C ILE A 16 -62.68 63.83 19.09
N GLY A 17 -63.16 63.29 17.95
CA GLY A 17 -63.41 64.04 16.73
C GLY A 17 -64.91 64.22 16.64
N ASP A 18 -65.35 65.41 16.37
CA ASP A 18 -66.75 65.66 16.10
C ASP A 18 -66.91 65.63 14.57
N ASP A 19 -67.45 64.55 14.06
CA ASP A 19 -67.76 64.41 12.62
C ASP A 19 -68.91 65.31 12.15
N ASP A 20 -69.50 66.09 13.08
CA ASP A 20 -70.67 66.91 12.77
C ASP A 20 -70.51 68.42 13.06
N ILE A 21 -69.29 68.95 13.10
CA ILE A 21 -69.10 70.37 13.25
C ILE A 21 -68.78 71.04 11.90
N THR A 22 -69.85 71.27 11.14
CA THR A 22 -69.81 72.15 9.98
C THR A 22 -69.85 73.63 10.35
N ASP A 23 -69.93 73.98 11.63
CA ASP A 23 -70.11 75.36 12.03
C ASP A 23 -69.38 75.72 13.33
N LEU A 24 -68.04 75.68 13.33
CA LEU A 24 -67.32 76.37 14.40
C LEU A 24 -66.04 77.08 13.89
N LEU A 25 -66.31 78.30 13.47
CA LEU A 25 -65.37 79.38 13.52
C LEU A 25 -64.91 79.58 14.99
N TYR A 26 -63.60 79.33 15.24
CA TYR A 26 -62.94 79.64 16.51
C TYR A 26 -63.24 78.79 17.73
N ILE A 27 -62.73 77.63 17.76
CA ILE A 27 -62.19 77.09 19.06
C ILE A 27 -60.77 76.60 18.72
N ASP A 28 -59.85 77.14 19.51
CA ASP A 28 -58.46 76.76 19.55
C ASP A 28 -58.31 75.22 19.55
N ASN A 29 -57.39 74.72 18.75
CA ASN A 29 -57.15 73.28 18.51
C ASN A 29 -56.95 72.41 19.77
N ALA A 30 -57.97 72.29 20.60
CA ALA A 30 -57.96 71.34 21.69
C ALA A 30 -58.50 70.00 21.28
N VAL A 31 -57.75 69.26 20.53
CA VAL A 31 -57.98 67.83 20.39
C VAL A 31 -57.75 67.18 21.78
N ILE A 32 -58.83 66.78 22.43
CA ILE A 32 -58.72 66.03 23.67
C ILE A 32 -58.16 64.68 23.31
N LYS A 33 -56.90 64.49 23.63
CA LYS A 33 -56.17 63.24 23.42
C LYS A 33 -56.02 62.51 24.73
N ALA A 34 -56.63 61.35 24.88
CA ALA A 34 -56.36 60.44 25.99
C ALA A 34 -55.38 59.38 25.51
N VAL A 35 -54.33 59.17 26.25
CA VAL A 35 -53.29 58.17 26.00
C VAL A 35 -53.32 57.16 27.14
N CYS A 36 -53.48 55.89 26.78
CA CYS A 36 -53.39 54.79 27.73
C CYS A 36 -52.23 53.89 27.32
N ASN A 37 -51.26 53.76 28.15
CA ASN A 37 -50.20 52.75 27.98
C ASN A 37 -50.67 51.43 28.56
N VAL A 38 -50.65 50.41 27.72
CA VAL A 38 -51.07 49.07 28.10
C VAL A 38 -49.85 48.15 28.06
N THR A 39 -49.60 47.48 29.16
CA THR A 39 -48.61 46.40 29.26
C THR A 39 -49.33 45.08 29.34
N VAL A 40 -48.96 44.18 28.45
CA VAL A 40 -49.43 42.79 28.50
C VAL A 40 -48.29 41.94 29.00
N GLU A 41 -48.41 41.46 30.23
CA GLU A 41 -47.43 40.61 30.85
C GLU A 41 -47.44 39.21 30.20
N PRO A 42 -46.25 38.56 30.01
CA PRO A 42 -46.17 37.18 29.58
C PRO A 42 -46.77 36.26 30.66
N ILE A 43 -47.47 35.23 30.20
CA ILE A 43 -47.88 34.13 31.10
C ILE A 43 -46.74 33.10 31.04
N GLU A 44 -46.05 32.95 32.14
CA GLU A 44 -44.94 32.01 32.27
C GLU A 44 -45.45 30.57 32.44
N ALA A 45 -44.63 29.60 31.94
CA ALA A 45 -44.91 28.21 32.18
C ALA A 45 -44.69 27.84 33.64
N THR A 46 -45.63 27.13 34.26
CA THR A 46 -45.57 26.66 35.65
C THR A 46 -45.42 25.16 35.77
N GLY A 47 -45.63 24.43 34.67
CA GLY A 47 -45.51 22.97 34.60
C GLY A 47 -45.26 22.48 33.19
N ILE A 48 -44.72 21.26 33.11
CA ILE A 48 -44.62 20.47 31.87
C ILE A 48 -44.97 19.01 32.21
N SER A 49 -45.69 18.37 31.35
CA SER A 49 -46.00 16.93 31.42
C SER A 49 -45.73 16.21 30.12
N ILE A 50 -45.28 14.99 30.22
CA ILE A 50 -45.11 14.05 29.09
C ILE A 50 -46.28 13.04 29.15
N ASP A 51 -46.83 12.70 27.99
CA ASP A 51 -47.98 11.79 27.83
C ASP A 51 -47.70 10.36 28.34
N LYS A 52 -46.41 9.93 28.37
CA LYS A 52 -45.98 8.63 28.89
C LYS A 52 -44.84 8.79 29.87
N LYS A 53 -44.91 8.07 30.98
CA LYS A 53 -43.81 8.07 32.01
C LYS A 53 -42.80 6.96 31.76
N GLU A 54 -43.15 5.97 30.95
CA GLU A 54 -42.32 4.85 30.60
C GLU A 54 -42.66 4.37 29.19
N ILE A 55 -41.64 3.98 28.43
CA ILE A 55 -41.73 3.34 27.11
C ILE A 55 -40.90 2.06 27.15
N VAL A 56 -41.44 0.97 26.63
CA VAL A 56 -40.73 -0.30 26.46
C VAL A 56 -40.72 -0.67 24.98
N PHE A 57 -39.52 -0.78 24.41
CA PHE A 57 -39.33 -1.27 23.06
C PHE A 57 -38.87 -2.73 23.06
N ASN A 58 -39.39 -3.50 22.14
CA ASN A 58 -39.00 -4.89 21.89
C ASN A 58 -38.42 -4.99 20.46
N GLY A 59 -37.24 -4.46 20.25
CA GLY A 59 -36.56 -4.34 18.98
C GLY A 59 -36.55 -2.91 18.42
N GLU A 60 -36.20 -2.79 17.16
CA GLU A 60 -36.14 -1.51 16.47
C GLU A 60 -37.55 -0.96 16.22
N GLN A 61 -37.95 -0.01 16.96
CA GLN A 61 -39.27 0.61 16.93
C GLN A 61 -39.10 2.13 17.16
N SER A 62 -40.05 2.90 16.64
CA SER A 62 -40.17 4.31 16.90
C SER A 62 -41.51 4.64 17.48
N LEU A 63 -41.54 5.62 18.40
CA LEU A 63 -42.75 6.07 19.07
C LEU A 63 -42.69 7.57 19.25
N ILE A 64 -43.85 8.22 19.19
CA ILE A 64 -43.96 9.66 19.45
C ILE A 64 -44.27 9.87 20.92
N LEU A 65 -43.55 10.78 21.55
CA LEU A 65 -43.86 11.38 22.85
C LEU A 65 -44.34 12.79 22.68
N ASP A 66 -45.42 13.12 23.35
CA ASP A 66 -45.99 14.45 23.38
C ASP A 66 -45.77 15.12 24.72
N ALA A 67 -45.41 16.40 24.68
CA ALA A 67 -45.30 17.24 25.89
C ALA A 67 -46.37 18.35 25.90
N SER A 68 -46.94 18.57 27.07
CA SER A 68 -47.87 19.65 27.32
C SER A 68 -47.35 20.60 28.37
N ILE A 69 -47.40 21.91 28.09
CA ILE A 69 -47.01 22.98 29.00
C ILE A 69 -48.22 23.53 29.71
N GLU A 70 -48.12 23.76 31.02
CA GLU A 70 -49.12 24.38 31.84
C GLU A 70 -48.66 25.78 32.34
N PRO A 71 -49.58 26.77 32.36
CA PRO A 71 -50.95 26.69 31.86
C PRO A 71 -51.00 26.66 30.31
N GLN A 72 -52.12 26.16 29.76
CA GLN A 72 -52.30 26.04 28.33
C GLN A 72 -52.22 27.33 27.52
N ASP A 73 -52.42 28.47 28.15
CA ASP A 73 -52.28 29.83 27.62
C ASP A 73 -50.89 30.44 27.87
N ALA A 74 -49.91 29.67 28.36
CA ALA A 74 -48.54 30.13 28.49
C ALA A 74 -48.02 30.79 27.23
N THR A 75 -47.32 31.90 27.36
CA THR A 75 -46.88 32.73 26.24
C THR A 75 -45.79 32.02 25.38
N LYS A 76 -44.90 31.32 26.05
CA LYS A 76 -43.82 30.54 25.43
C LYS A 76 -44.11 29.06 25.66
N LYS A 77 -44.28 28.32 24.57
CA LYS A 77 -44.59 26.88 24.56
C LYS A 77 -43.52 26.01 23.93
N LEU A 78 -42.25 26.46 23.97
CA LEU A 78 -41.14 25.69 23.39
C LEU A 78 -40.76 24.59 24.39
N VAL A 79 -40.64 23.34 23.87
CA VAL A 79 -40.15 22.19 24.63
C VAL A 79 -38.79 21.79 24.06
N PHE A 80 -37.83 21.61 24.96
CA PHE A 80 -36.52 21.05 24.66
C PHE A 80 -36.47 19.62 25.18
N TRP A 81 -36.03 18.72 24.30
CA TRP A 81 -35.92 17.30 24.59
C TRP A 81 -34.48 16.86 24.68
N GLU A 82 -34.15 16.12 25.72
CA GLU A 82 -32.83 15.58 25.98
C GLU A 82 -32.94 14.10 26.35
N ILE A 83 -31.91 13.34 26.06
CA ILE A 83 -31.77 11.94 26.49
C ILE A 83 -30.40 11.78 27.14
N ASP A 84 -30.34 11.09 28.28
CA ASP A 84 -29.13 10.84 29.03
C ASP A 84 -28.18 9.84 28.35
N ASN A 85 -28.70 8.96 27.50
CA ASN A 85 -27.93 7.98 26.75
C ASN A 85 -28.43 7.82 25.31
N SER A 86 -27.79 8.51 24.38
CA SER A 86 -28.12 8.49 22.95
C SER A 86 -27.72 7.19 22.23
N GLU A 87 -26.98 6.26 22.86
CA GLU A 87 -26.71 4.94 22.30
C GLU A 87 -27.93 4.01 22.41
N ILE A 88 -28.77 4.22 23.40
CA ILE A 88 -29.96 3.38 23.66
C ILE A 88 -31.11 3.78 22.77
N ALA A 89 -31.38 5.08 22.63
CA ALA A 89 -32.39 5.61 21.75
C ALA A 89 -32.00 6.98 21.21
N SER A 90 -32.46 7.31 20.00
CA SER A 90 -32.31 8.63 19.39
C SER A 90 -33.58 9.44 19.48
N LEU A 91 -33.41 10.77 19.49
CA LEU A 91 -34.48 11.75 19.50
C LEU A 91 -34.48 12.52 18.17
N GLU A 92 -35.64 12.60 17.52
CA GLU A 92 -35.85 13.45 16.35
C GLU A 92 -37.06 14.37 16.61
N SER A 93 -36.92 15.65 16.27
CA SER A 93 -37.99 16.63 16.49
C SER A 93 -39.25 16.27 15.71
N GLY A 94 -40.36 16.15 16.41
CA GLY A 94 -41.69 15.96 15.86
C GLY A 94 -42.41 17.27 15.59
N LYS A 95 -43.73 17.22 15.47
CA LYS A 95 -44.63 18.38 15.35
C LYS A 95 -45.10 18.84 16.73
N ASP A 96 -45.40 20.09 16.89
CA ASP A 96 -46.16 20.63 18.05
C ASP A 96 -45.65 20.19 19.44
N ASN A 97 -44.33 20.37 19.70
CA ASN A 97 -43.67 19.97 20.96
C ASN A 97 -43.55 18.45 21.16
N SER A 98 -43.75 17.64 20.11
CA SER A 98 -43.50 16.21 20.18
C SER A 98 -42.06 15.85 19.85
N VAL A 99 -41.67 14.63 20.20
CA VAL A 99 -40.38 14.04 19.81
C VAL A 99 -40.60 12.61 19.34
N ILE A 100 -39.92 12.21 18.28
CA ILE A 100 -39.88 10.83 17.83
C ILE A 100 -38.70 10.16 18.54
N VAL A 101 -39.01 9.11 19.29
CA VAL A 101 -38.04 8.28 20.00
C VAL A 101 -37.82 6.99 19.21
N THR A 102 -36.62 6.72 18.77
CA THR A 102 -36.26 5.50 18.03
C THR A 102 -35.28 4.67 18.86
N ALA A 103 -35.65 3.42 19.14
CA ALA A 103 -34.79 2.46 19.83
C ALA A 103 -33.57 2.06 18.97
N LEU A 104 -32.37 2.03 19.57
CA LEU A 104 -31.12 1.72 18.88
C LEU A 104 -30.42 0.47 19.44
N LYS A 105 -30.33 0.36 20.77
CA LYS A 105 -29.58 -0.68 21.47
C LYS A 105 -30.30 -1.09 22.75
N ALA A 106 -30.22 -2.35 23.13
CA ALA A 106 -30.76 -2.84 24.38
C ALA A 106 -30.12 -2.10 25.58
N GLY A 107 -30.98 -1.67 26.51
CA GLY A 107 -30.56 -0.92 27.68
C GLY A 107 -31.67 -0.02 28.21
N GLU A 108 -31.30 0.88 29.12
CA GLU A 108 -32.21 1.85 29.73
C GLU A 108 -31.67 3.27 29.54
N ALA A 109 -32.57 4.21 29.30
CA ALA A 109 -32.29 5.64 29.21
C ALA A 109 -33.45 6.45 29.77
N THR A 110 -33.19 7.75 30.05
CA THR A 110 -34.20 8.69 30.53
C THR A 110 -34.30 9.84 29.54
N ILE A 111 -35.49 10.12 29.07
CA ILE A 111 -35.80 11.30 28.26
C ILE A 111 -36.30 12.38 29.20
N THR A 112 -35.81 13.59 29.04
CA THR A 112 -36.21 14.77 29.77
C THR A 112 -36.79 15.80 28.83
N ALA A 113 -38.02 16.25 29.10
CA ALA A 113 -38.65 17.39 28.46
C ALA A 113 -38.49 18.62 29.37
N ARG A 114 -38.09 19.75 28.80
CA ARG A 114 -37.88 21.01 29.51
C ARG A 114 -38.70 22.13 28.88
N ALA A 115 -39.43 22.89 29.72
CA ALA A 115 -40.24 24.02 29.28
C ALA A 115 -39.39 25.29 29.07
N GLY A 116 -38.70 25.40 27.90
CA GLY A 116 -37.77 26.47 27.61
C GLY A 116 -36.29 26.09 27.86
N PHE A 117 -35.37 26.79 27.22
CA PHE A 117 -33.96 26.41 27.18
C PHE A 117 -33.28 26.41 28.56
N GLU A 118 -33.55 27.42 29.40
CA GLU A 118 -32.94 27.57 30.74
C GLU A 118 -33.91 27.28 31.90
N SER A 119 -35.06 26.70 31.60
CA SER A 119 -36.08 26.41 32.60
C SER A 119 -35.70 25.23 33.50
N SER A 120 -35.96 25.33 34.79
CA SER A 120 -35.89 24.22 35.73
C SER A 120 -37.13 23.34 35.73
N ILE A 121 -38.15 23.71 34.95
CA ILE A 121 -39.40 22.98 34.85
C ILE A 121 -39.23 21.84 33.89
N THR A 122 -39.19 20.61 34.38
CA THR A 122 -38.90 19.40 33.64
C THR A 122 -39.87 18.29 33.92
N SER A 123 -40.01 17.36 32.95
CA SER A 123 -40.70 16.09 33.11
C SER A 123 -39.85 15.00 32.48
N THR A 124 -39.94 13.77 32.97
CA THR A 124 -39.11 12.66 32.50
C THR A 124 -39.94 11.48 32.08
N CYS A 125 -39.40 10.73 31.09
CA CYS A 125 -39.91 9.46 30.63
C CYS A 125 -38.77 8.42 30.62
N LYS A 126 -38.98 7.28 31.27
CA LYS A 126 -38.02 6.17 31.20
C LYS A 126 -38.17 5.43 29.88
N VAL A 127 -37.06 5.11 29.27
CA VAL A 127 -37.02 4.29 28.05
C VAL A 127 -36.30 3.00 28.39
N LYS A 128 -36.94 1.87 28.11
CA LYS A 128 -36.36 0.54 28.22
C LYS A 128 -36.37 -0.12 26.86
N VAL A 129 -35.23 -0.51 26.35
CA VAL A 129 -35.10 -1.31 25.12
C VAL A 129 -34.69 -2.72 25.53
N ASN A 130 -35.60 -3.67 25.34
CA ASN A 130 -35.34 -5.07 25.64
C ASN A 130 -34.42 -5.69 24.56
N PRO A 131 -33.51 -6.59 24.95
CA PRO A 131 -32.71 -7.33 23.97
C PRO A 131 -33.61 -8.21 23.12
N VAL A 132 -33.34 -8.27 21.83
CA VAL A 132 -34.01 -9.15 20.88
C VAL A 132 -33.03 -10.21 20.44
N VAL A 133 -33.32 -11.47 20.72
CA VAL A 133 -32.47 -12.60 20.36
C VAL A 133 -32.55 -12.84 18.85
N ALA A 134 -31.39 -13.02 18.22
CA ALA A 134 -31.31 -13.42 16.82
C ALA A 134 -31.99 -14.78 16.62
N GLN A 135 -32.81 -14.90 15.59
CA GLN A 135 -33.50 -16.12 15.19
C GLN A 135 -32.83 -16.80 13.99
N GLY A 136 -32.04 -16.06 13.24
CA GLY A 136 -31.26 -16.53 12.11
C GLY A 136 -29.93 -15.80 11.99
N PHE A 137 -28.93 -16.53 11.50
CA PHE A 137 -27.60 -16.03 11.22
C PHE A 137 -27.08 -16.68 9.94
N SER A 138 -26.58 -15.90 9.01
CA SER A 138 -26.00 -16.38 7.76
C SER A 138 -24.86 -15.46 7.32
N LEU A 139 -24.03 -15.95 6.42
CA LEU A 139 -23.07 -15.12 5.69
C LEU A 139 -23.70 -14.68 4.36
N LYS A 140 -23.29 -13.52 3.87
CA LYS A 140 -23.78 -12.98 2.59
C LYS A 140 -23.34 -13.84 1.41
N GLU A 141 -22.17 -14.48 1.54
CA GLU A 141 -21.54 -15.37 0.56
C GLU A 141 -21.31 -16.73 1.19
N ASN A 142 -21.72 -17.81 0.50
CA ASN A 142 -21.46 -19.19 0.94
C ASN A 142 -20.16 -19.73 0.38
N GLU A 143 -19.64 -19.12 -0.68
CA GLU A 143 -18.41 -19.45 -1.37
C GLU A 143 -17.67 -18.14 -1.71
N LYS A 144 -16.34 -18.14 -1.59
CA LYS A 144 -15.51 -17.01 -1.95
C LYS A 144 -14.21 -17.46 -2.58
N ASN A 145 -13.89 -16.89 -3.75
CA ASN A 145 -12.64 -17.10 -4.44
C ASN A 145 -11.77 -15.85 -4.30
N VAL A 146 -10.53 -16.05 -3.88
CA VAL A 146 -9.52 -15.00 -3.69
C VAL A 146 -8.17 -15.51 -4.16
N ARG A 147 -7.19 -14.64 -4.29
CA ARG A 147 -5.80 -15.01 -4.62
C ARG A 147 -4.90 -14.93 -3.41
N VAL A 148 -3.81 -15.64 -3.46
CA VAL A 148 -2.74 -15.53 -2.46
C VAL A 148 -2.34 -14.06 -2.27
N GLY A 149 -2.30 -13.62 -0.99
CA GLY A 149 -1.99 -12.24 -0.60
C GLY A 149 -3.19 -11.32 -0.47
N ASP A 150 -4.39 -11.72 -0.89
CA ASP A 150 -5.60 -10.92 -0.70
C ASP A 150 -5.97 -10.83 0.79
N VAL A 151 -6.48 -9.66 1.18
CA VAL A 151 -7.06 -9.42 2.51
C VAL A 151 -8.49 -8.93 2.33
N PHE A 152 -9.44 -9.58 3.00
CA PHE A 152 -10.86 -9.31 2.82
C PHE A 152 -11.65 -9.56 4.09
N THR A 153 -12.91 -9.13 4.09
CA THR A 153 -13.91 -9.44 5.14
C THR A 153 -15.09 -10.17 4.55
N ILE A 154 -15.82 -10.90 5.38
CA ILE A 154 -17.07 -11.55 5.02
C ILE A 154 -18.20 -10.87 5.81
N GLU A 155 -19.23 -10.41 5.09
CA GLU A 155 -20.41 -9.79 5.70
C GLU A 155 -21.35 -10.85 6.25
N SER A 156 -21.89 -10.59 7.44
CA SER A 156 -22.89 -11.45 8.09
C SER A 156 -24.29 -10.80 8.06
N ILE A 157 -25.30 -11.63 8.07
CA ILE A 157 -26.72 -11.24 8.10
C ILE A 157 -27.37 -11.87 9.33
N ILE A 158 -27.96 -11.01 10.16
CA ILE A 158 -28.68 -11.41 11.38
C ILE A 158 -30.18 -11.17 11.16
N THR A 159 -31.02 -12.11 11.55
CA THR A 159 -32.46 -12.00 11.43
C THR A 159 -33.11 -12.16 12.81
N PRO A 160 -34.04 -11.26 13.22
CA PRO A 160 -34.43 -10.04 12.52
C PRO A 160 -33.27 -8.98 12.50
N ALA A 161 -33.31 -8.02 11.57
CA ALA A 161 -32.25 -7.01 11.40
C ALA A 161 -32.03 -6.13 12.66
N TYR A 162 -33.08 -6.02 13.49
CA TYR A 162 -33.06 -5.30 14.78
C TYR A 162 -32.69 -6.19 15.97
N ALA A 163 -32.24 -7.41 15.75
CA ALA A 163 -31.73 -8.25 16.84
C ALA A 163 -30.53 -7.58 17.51
N THR A 164 -30.40 -7.79 18.81
CA THR A 164 -29.28 -7.29 19.58
C THR A 164 -27.98 -7.81 18.96
N LYS A 165 -27.07 -6.89 18.61
CA LYS A 165 -25.79 -7.26 18.00
C LYS A 165 -24.92 -7.96 19.02
N GLU A 166 -24.64 -9.21 18.78
CA GLU A 166 -23.68 -10.05 19.51
C GLU A 166 -22.32 -10.02 18.80
N ASN A 167 -21.27 -10.33 19.53
CA ASN A 167 -19.95 -10.51 18.93
C ASN A 167 -19.94 -11.76 18.05
N ILE A 168 -19.27 -11.68 16.93
CA ILE A 168 -19.06 -12.82 16.02
C ILE A 168 -17.65 -13.36 16.24
N ALA A 169 -17.58 -14.64 16.62
CA ALA A 169 -16.32 -15.35 16.63
C ALA A 169 -16.08 -16.01 15.26
N TRP A 170 -14.86 -15.89 14.75
CA TRP A 170 -14.48 -16.44 13.47
C TRP A 170 -13.49 -17.57 13.64
N GLU A 171 -13.64 -18.65 12.88
CA GLU A 171 -12.77 -19.80 12.86
C GLU A 171 -12.40 -20.17 11.43
N ILE A 172 -11.19 -20.71 11.22
CA ILE A 172 -10.71 -21.21 9.93
C ILE A 172 -10.28 -22.67 10.11
N SER A 173 -10.72 -23.52 9.18
CA SER A 173 -10.42 -24.94 9.22
C SER A 173 -8.96 -25.27 8.91
N ASP A 174 -8.23 -24.41 8.16
CA ASP A 174 -6.81 -24.57 7.85
C ASP A 174 -6.09 -23.21 7.87
N VAL A 175 -5.29 -23.01 8.91
CA VAL A 175 -4.52 -21.77 9.13
C VAL A 175 -3.34 -21.59 8.17
N ASN A 176 -2.94 -22.64 7.43
CA ASN A 176 -1.91 -22.52 6.41
C ASN A 176 -2.46 -21.89 5.11
N ILE A 177 -3.76 -22.09 4.84
CA ILE A 177 -4.44 -21.56 3.66
C ILE A 177 -4.90 -20.13 3.88
N ALA A 178 -5.49 -19.84 5.06
CA ALA A 178 -5.93 -18.51 5.42
C ALA A 178 -5.84 -18.24 6.91
N LYS A 179 -5.74 -16.96 7.30
CA LYS A 179 -5.61 -16.53 8.70
C LYS A 179 -6.58 -15.40 9.01
N ILE A 180 -7.20 -15.44 10.20
CA ILE A 180 -7.99 -14.34 10.74
C ILE A 180 -7.07 -13.34 11.43
N ASN A 181 -7.20 -12.06 11.11
CA ASN A 181 -6.47 -10.96 11.71
C ASN A 181 -7.21 -10.39 12.94
N GLU A 182 -6.55 -9.54 13.72
CA GLU A 182 -7.12 -8.92 14.93
C GLU A 182 -8.36 -8.04 14.64
N ASP A 183 -8.45 -7.49 13.44
CA ASP A 183 -9.59 -6.69 12.96
C ASP A 183 -10.72 -7.51 12.33
N ASN A 184 -10.66 -8.85 12.44
CA ASN A 184 -11.56 -9.82 11.80
C ASN A 184 -11.50 -9.83 10.27
N SER A 185 -10.51 -9.21 9.66
CA SER A 185 -10.20 -9.46 8.25
C SER A 185 -9.54 -10.83 8.08
N ILE A 186 -9.61 -11.38 6.88
CA ILE A 186 -9.04 -12.68 6.54
C ILE A 186 -7.95 -12.49 5.50
N SER A 187 -6.75 -13.00 5.78
CA SER A 187 -5.62 -12.99 4.86
C SER A 187 -5.49 -14.34 4.17
N ALA A 188 -5.46 -14.35 2.84
CA ALA A 188 -5.19 -15.53 2.03
C ALA A 188 -3.69 -15.81 1.97
N MET A 189 -3.24 -16.96 2.50
CA MET A 189 -1.82 -17.26 2.72
C MET A 189 -1.21 -18.15 1.63
N SER A 190 -1.88 -19.26 1.31
CA SER A 190 -1.40 -20.24 0.32
C SER A 190 -2.56 -20.84 -0.48
N PRO A 191 -2.30 -21.35 -1.70
CA PRO A 191 -3.34 -21.95 -2.52
C PRO A 191 -3.98 -23.15 -1.83
N GLY A 192 -5.31 -23.27 -1.95
CA GLY A 192 -6.06 -24.38 -1.40
C GLY A 192 -7.50 -24.03 -1.09
N LYS A 193 -8.19 -24.94 -0.42
CA LYS A 193 -9.56 -24.74 0.04
C LYS A 193 -9.65 -24.92 1.55
N CYS A 194 -10.37 -24.01 2.19
CA CYS A 194 -10.67 -24.11 3.62
C CYS A 194 -12.10 -23.58 3.90
N ILE A 195 -12.59 -23.80 5.10
CA ILE A 195 -13.88 -23.32 5.56
C ILE A 195 -13.66 -22.18 6.55
N VAL A 196 -14.30 -21.06 6.29
CA VAL A 196 -14.46 -19.97 7.25
C VAL A 196 -15.79 -20.17 7.96
N LYS A 197 -15.75 -20.27 9.29
CA LYS A 197 -16.92 -20.43 10.16
C LYS A 197 -17.10 -19.18 11.00
N ALA A 198 -18.33 -18.70 11.08
CA ALA A 198 -18.74 -17.59 11.94
C ALA A 198 -19.72 -18.11 12.99
N ILE A 199 -19.55 -17.70 14.25
CA ILE A 199 -20.38 -18.09 15.40
C ILE A 199 -20.91 -16.84 16.07
N LEU A 200 -22.23 -16.68 16.14
CA LEU A 200 -22.88 -15.51 16.71
C LEU A 200 -23.00 -15.62 18.24
N GLY A 201 -22.10 -14.98 18.97
CA GLY A 201 -22.12 -14.88 20.43
C GLY A 201 -22.43 -16.20 21.13
N ASN A 202 -23.32 -16.14 22.12
CA ASN A 202 -23.79 -17.33 22.88
C ASN A 202 -25.09 -17.92 22.32
N THR A 203 -25.50 -17.56 21.11
CA THR A 203 -26.80 -17.98 20.54
C THR A 203 -26.82 -19.41 20.03
N GLY A 204 -25.63 -19.98 19.75
CA GLY A 204 -25.47 -21.28 19.09
C GLY A 204 -25.72 -21.22 17.58
N LEU A 205 -25.99 -20.02 17.01
CA LEU A 205 -26.15 -19.84 15.57
C LEU A 205 -24.76 -19.73 14.92
N GLU A 206 -24.56 -20.50 13.86
CA GLU A 206 -23.32 -20.51 13.09
C GLU A 206 -23.59 -20.53 11.59
N ALA A 207 -22.64 -20.01 10.83
CA ALA A 207 -22.67 -19.97 9.37
C ALA A 207 -21.27 -20.22 8.81
N THR A 208 -21.19 -20.77 7.60
CA THR A 208 -19.93 -21.14 6.97
C THR A 208 -19.84 -20.57 5.55
N CYS A 209 -18.60 -20.31 5.12
CA CYS A 209 -18.25 -19.93 3.76
C CYS A 209 -17.09 -20.82 3.29
N GLU A 210 -17.22 -21.48 2.14
CA GLU A 210 -16.11 -22.15 1.46
C GLU A 210 -15.16 -21.10 0.88
N LEU A 211 -13.93 -21.07 1.33
CA LEU A 211 -12.89 -20.20 0.79
C LEU A 211 -11.98 -21.00 -0.14
N THR A 212 -11.85 -20.55 -1.38
CA THR A 212 -10.86 -21.06 -2.34
C THR A 212 -9.81 -19.98 -2.55
N VAL A 213 -8.55 -20.29 -2.20
CA VAL A 213 -7.41 -19.42 -2.47
C VAL A 213 -6.71 -19.92 -3.73
N GLU A 214 -6.72 -19.09 -4.76
CA GLU A 214 -6.09 -19.37 -6.05
C GLU A 214 -4.63 -18.93 -6.05
N PRO A 215 -3.73 -19.68 -6.73
CA PRO A 215 -2.35 -19.22 -6.92
C PRO A 215 -2.29 -18.02 -7.86
N ILE A 216 -1.25 -17.20 -7.68
CA ILE A 216 -0.84 -16.21 -8.68
C ILE A 216 0.09 -16.92 -9.63
N LEU A 217 -0.36 -17.13 -10.86
CA LEU A 217 0.39 -17.85 -11.89
C LEU A 217 1.49 -16.97 -12.49
N LEU A 218 2.55 -17.61 -12.95
CA LEU A 218 3.59 -16.96 -13.76
C LEU A 218 3.07 -16.64 -15.17
N GLU A 219 3.42 -15.46 -15.67
CA GLU A 219 3.19 -15.04 -17.05
C GLU A 219 4.46 -15.19 -17.90
N SER A 220 5.61 -14.95 -17.28
CA SER A 220 6.91 -15.10 -17.94
C SER A 220 8.06 -15.12 -16.94
N ILE A 221 9.22 -15.62 -17.41
CA ILE A 221 10.52 -15.50 -16.75
C ILE A 221 11.55 -14.90 -17.68
N SER A 222 12.53 -14.21 -17.13
CA SER A 222 13.67 -13.70 -17.87
C SER A 222 14.94 -13.70 -17.01
N PHE A 223 16.12 -13.57 -17.62
CA PHE A 223 17.34 -13.31 -16.88
C PHE A 223 17.54 -11.80 -16.67
N ASP A 224 18.16 -11.43 -15.56
CA ASP A 224 18.60 -10.06 -15.29
C ASP A 224 19.66 -9.59 -16.30
N ASN A 225 20.43 -10.53 -16.84
CA ASN A 225 21.42 -10.31 -17.90
C ASN A 225 21.35 -11.43 -18.94
N LEU A 226 21.46 -11.08 -20.22
CA LEU A 226 21.47 -12.05 -21.32
C LEU A 226 22.85 -12.71 -21.53
N THR A 227 23.90 -12.15 -20.92
CA THR A 227 25.26 -12.61 -21.09
C THR A 227 26.06 -12.51 -19.79
N TYR A 228 26.75 -13.58 -19.45
CA TYR A 228 27.65 -13.65 -18.30
C TYR A 228 29.03 -14.10 -18.72
N LYS A 229 30.06 -13.64 -18.01
CA LYS A 229 31.43 -14.11 -18.15
C LYS A 229 31.89 -14.67 -16.82
N ILE A 230 32.47 -15.86 -16.84
CA ILE A 230 32.99 -16.59 -15.68
C ILE A 230 34.40 -17.05 -15.99
N GLU A 231 35.33 -16.90 -15.06
CA GLU A 231 36.67 -17.48 -15.20
C GLU A 231 36.63 -19.00 -15.04
N VAL A 232 37.54 -19.71 -15.72
CA VAL A 232 37.76 -21.13 -15.47
C VAL A 232 38.04 -21.36 -13.97
N GLY A 233 37.31 -22.28 -13.33
CA GLY A 233 37.35 -22.53 -11.89
C GLY A 233 36.51 -21.53 -11.06
N GLY A 234 35.89 -20.52 -11.67
CA GLY A 234 35.00 -19.57 -11.02
C GLY A 234 33.55 -20.06 -10.98
N GLN A 235 32.74 -19.43 -10.14
CA GLN A 235 31.31 -19.69 -10.01
C GLN A 235 30.52 -18.39 -10.17
N LYS A 236 29.28 -18.50 -10.66
CA LYS A 236 28.35 -17.37 -10.78
C LYS A 236 26.91 -17.81 -10.53
N GLN A 237 26.24 -17.14 -9.60
CA GLN A 237 24.81 -17.23 -9.43
C GLN A 237 24.11 -16.51 -10.58
N LEU A 238 23.22 -17.20 -11.28
CA LEU A 238 22.32 -16.60 -12.25
C LEU A 238 21.01 -16.23 -11.58
N ASN A 239 20.46 -15.06 -11.93
CA ASN A 239 19.22 -14.55 -11.37
C ASN A 239 18.10 -14.58 -12.43
N VAL A 240 16.99 -15.21 -12.07
CA VAL A 240 15.76 -15.19 -12.85
C VAL A 240 14.84 -14.11 -12.32
N VAL A 241 14.31 -13.30 -13.22
CA VAL A 241 13.26 -12.31 -12.96
C VAL A 241 11.92 -12.94 -13.32
N PHE A 242 10.98 -12.90 -12.39
CA PHE A 242 9.66 -13.49 -12.53
C PHE A 242 8.62 -12.40 -12.79
N THR A 243 7.68 -12.65 -13.69
CA THR A 243 6.54 -11.76 -13.95
C THR A 243 5.24 -12.56 -13.84
N PRO A 244 4.31 -12.16 -12.92
CA PRO A 244 4.50 -11.10 -11.92
C PRO A 244 5.50 -11.51 -10.82
N GLU A 245 6.11 -10.50 -10.17
CA GLU A 245 7.12 -10.75 -9.13
C GLU A 245 6.58 -11.53 -7.93
N ASN A 246 5.28 -11.40 -7.63
CA ASN A 246 4.60 -12.08 -6.55
C ASN A 246 3.97 -13.42 -6.97
N ALA A 247 4.37 -14.02 -8.10
CA ALA A 247 3.92 -15.36 -8.50
C ALA A 247 4.13 -16.38 -7.38
N THR A 248 3.16 -17.28 -7.22
CA THR A 248 3.11 -18.21 -6.11
C THR A 248 4.18 -19.30 -6.20
N ASN A 249 4.41 -19.86 -7.39
CA ASN A 249 5.46 -20.85 -7.63
C ASN A 249 6.57 -20.22 -8.49
N LYS A 250 7.76 -20.09 -7.93
CA LYS A 250 8.96 -19.56 -8.58
C LYS A 250 10.04 -20.62 -8.80
N ASN A 251 9.68 -21.89 -8.68
CA ASN A 251 10.61 -22.97 -8.93
C ASN A 251 10.99 -22.99 -10.41
N VAL A 252 12.28 -23.18 -10.66
CA VAL A 252 12.84 -23.31 -12.01
C VAL A 252 13.74 -24.54 -12.12
N ILE A 253 13.66 -25.19 -13.26
CA ILE A 253 14.55 -26.26 -13.64
C ILE A 253 15.65 -25.66 -14.50
N TRP A 254 16.90 -25.93 -14.12
CA TRP A 254 18.08 -25.40 -14.76
C TRP A 254 18.73 -26.42 -15.69
N THR A 255 19.14 -25.99 -16.88
CA THR A 255 19.89 -26.84 -17.81
C THR A 255 21.01 -26.05 -18.49
N SER A 256 22.15 -26.70 -18.68
CA SER A 256 23.26 -26.19 -19.48
C SER A 256 23.33 -26.93 -20.80
N SER A 257 23.58 -26.25 -21.92
CA SER A 257 23.77 -26.88 -23.22
C SER A 257 25.01 -27.76 -23.29
N ASP A 258 26.00 -27.52 -22.43
CA ASP A 258 27.21 -28.36 -22.30
C ASP A 258 27.68 -28.34 -20.83
N PRO A 259 27.24 -29.35 -20.03
CA PRO A 259 27.65 -29.43 -18.61
C PRO A 259 29.12 -29.76 -18.40
N VAL A 260 29.84 -30.17 -19.43
CA VAL A 260 31.30 -30.39 -19.33
C VAL A 260 32.03 -29.06 -19.30
N ILE A 261 31.57 -28.09 -20.11
CA ILE A 261 32.11 -26.73 -20.13
C ILE A 261 31.66 -25.97 -18.89
N ALA A 262 30.34 -25.97 -18.60
CA ALA A 262 29.76 -25.23 -17.52
C ALA A 262 28.48 -25.92 -16.98
N PRO A 263 28.58 -26.77 -15.97
CA PRO A 263 27.40 -27.28 -15.27
C PRO A 263 26.70 -26.15 -14.51
N VAL A 264 25.38 -26.29 -14.40
CA VAL A 264 24.53 -25.46 -13.56
C VAL A 264 23.86 -26.34 -12.51
N ASP A 265 23.81 -25.91 -11.27
CA ASP A 265 23.14 -26.64 -10.19
C ASP A 265 21.63 -26.29 -10.09
N GLU A 266 20.94 -26.95 -9.16
CA GLU A 266 19.50 -26.73 -8.89
C GLU A 266 19.17 -25.33 -8.41
N ASN A 267 20.15 -24.58 -7.89
CA ASN A 267 20.01 -23.22 -7.41
C ASN A 267 20.38 -22.18 -8.48
N GLY A 268 20.79 -22.62 -9.67
CA GLY A 268 21.20 -21.72 -10.77
C GLY A 268 22.65 -21.22 -10.62
N VAL A 269 23.49 -21.89 -9.85
CA VAL A 269 24.93 -21.58 -9.77
C VAL A 269 25.64 -22.30 -10.90
N VAL A 270 26.29 -21.53 -11.78
CA VAL A 270 27.10 -22.04 -12.87
C VAL A 270 28.57 -22.11 -12.45
N LEU A 271 29.19 -23.27 -12.67
CA LEU A 271 30.64 -23.48 -12.47
C LEU A 271 31.35 -23.48 -13.83
N GLY A 272 32.38 -22.66 -13.98
CA GLY A 272 33.21 -22.65 -15.18
C GLY A 272 34.29 -23.75 -15.13
N ASN A 273 34.07 -24.89 -15.80
CA ASN A 273 35.05 -25.98 -15.80
C ASN A 273 36.16 -25.79 -16.85
N THR A 274 35.77 -25.50 -18.09
CA THR A 274 36.71 -25.30 -19.21
C THR A 274 36.30 -24.11 -20.05
N SER A 275 37.23 -23.45 -20.70
CA SER A 275 36.93 -22.29 -21.57
C SER A 275 35.99 -22.70 -22.72
N GLY A 276 34.97 -21.90 -22.95
CA GLY A 276 33.97 -22.17 -23.97
C GLY A 276 32.76 -21.27 -23.84
N ARG A 277 31.72 -21.57 -24.58
CA ARG A 277 30.44 -20.88 -24.58
C ARG A 277 29.34 -21.89 -24.37
N VAL A 278 28.45 -21.63 -23.41
CA VAL A 278 27.24 -22.43 -23.20
C VAL A 278 26.01 -21.53 -23.18
N GLN A 279 24.87 -22.13 -23.51
CA GLN A 279 23.57 -21.55 -23.22
C GLN A 279 23.04 -22.19 -21.94
N VAL A 280 22.66 -21.38 -20.99
CA VAL A 280 21.96 -21.83 -19.79
C VAL A 280 20.49 -21.49 -19.95
N THR A 281 19.65 -22.48 -19.71
CA THR A 281 18.19 -22.39 -19.82
C THR A 281 17.59 -22.56 -18.42
N ALA A 282 16.68 -21.66 -18.05
CA ALA A 282 15.80 -21.79 -16.91
C ALA A 282 14.38 -22.07 -17.43
N THR A 283 13.74 -23.11 -16.91
CA THR A 283 12.36 -23.47 -17.25
C THR A 283 11.53 -23.44 -15.97
N SER A 284 10.47 -22.63 -15.90
CA SER A 284 9.61 -22.59 -14.72
C SER A 284 8.76 -23.85 -14.60
N GLU A 285 8.53 -24.34 -13.39
CA GLU A 285 7.57 -25.42 -13.11
C GLU A 285 6.15 -24.95 -13.36
N ASP A 286 5.85 -23.68 -13.03
CA ASP A 286 4.57 -23.05 -13.31
C ASP A 286 4.56 -22.51 -14.75
N GLY A 287 3.65 -23.03 -15.58
CA GLY A 287 3.43 -22.60 -16.96
C GLY A 287 4.50 -23.04 -17.96
N GLY A 288 5.62 -23.64 -17.53
CA GLY A 288 6.69 -24.09 -18.42
C GLY A 288 7.37 -22.95 -19.20
N HIS A 289 7.40 -21.74 -18.66
CA HIS A 289 8.05 -20.60 -19.30
C HIS A 289 9.57 -20.79 -19.35
N VAL A 290 10.18 -20.38 -20.46
CA VAL A 290 11.60 -20.61 -20.73
C VAL A 290 12.35 -19.31 -20.87
N ALA A 291 13.46 -19.18 -20.16
CA ALA A 291 14.44 -18.11 -20.33
C ALA A 291 15.82 -18.69 -20.68
N ASN A 292 16.57 -17.98 -21.52
CA ASN A 292 17.89 -18.37 -21.96
C ASN A 292 18.90 -17.25 -21.73
N CYS A 293 20.11 -17.60 -21.28
CA CYS A 293 21.24 -16.69 -21.28
C CYS A 293 22.48 -17.38 -21.85
N THR A 294 23.44 -16.59 -22.31
CA THR A 294 24.73 -17.07 -22.79
C THR A 294 25.79 -16.89 -21.70
N VAL A 295 26.49 -17.97 -21.39
CA VAL A 295 27.60 -17.92 -20.42
C VAL A 295 28.90 -18.22 -21.16
N TYR A 296 29.85 -17.30 -21.06
CA TYR A 296 31.20 -17.46 -21.57
C TYR A 296 32.11 -17.87 -20.42
N ILE A 297 32.72 -19.03 -20.51
CA ILE A 297 33.80 -19.44 -19.63
C ILE A 297 35.11 -19.03 -20.29
N VAL A 298 35.80 -18.13 -19.66
CA VAL A 298 37.02 -17.52 -20.20
C VAL A 298 38.22 -17.94 -19.39
N SER A 299 39.30 -18.30 -20.10
CA SER A 299 40.58 -18.48 -19.42
C SER A 299 41.10 -17.13 -18.91
N LEU A 300 42.03 -17.15 -17.99
CA LEU A 300 42.63 -15.94 -17.41
C LEU A 300 43.10 -14.96 -18.50
N GLY A 301 43.62 -15.47 -19.62
CA GLY A 301 44.05 -14.64 -20.77
C GLY A 301 42.87 -13.92 -21.47
N GLY A 302 41.67 -14.45 -21.43
CA GLY A 302 40.46 -13.76 -21.96
C GLY A 302 39.93 -12.68 -21.03
N MET A 303 40.40 -12.66 -19.80
CA MET A 303 40.16 -11.61 -18.80
C MET A 303 41.19 -10.52 -18.77
N MET A 304 42.20 -10.61 -19.64
CA MET A 304 43.28 -9.65 -19.76
C MET A 304 43.11 -8.85 -21.05
N ASP A 305 43.09 -7.55 -20.94
CA ASP A 305 43.23 -6.67 -22.11
C ASP A 305 44.67 -6.26 -22.25
N VAL A 306 45.22 -6.44 -23.44
CA VAL A 306 46.53 -5.99 -23.81
C VAL A 306 46.41 -5.01 -24.97
N TYR A 307 46.81 -3.77 -24.76
CA TYR A 307 46.70 -2.73 -25.77
C TYR A 307 47.88 -1.74 -25.71
N PHE A 308 48.07 -1.00 -26.79
CA PHE A 308 49.14 -0.01 -26.90
C PHE A 308 48.60 1.41 -26.80
N PRO A 309 48.65 2.06 -25.64
CA PRO A 309 48.02 3.36 -25.42
C PRO A 309 48.73 4.50 -26.14
N THR A 310 50.05 4.42 -26.22
CA THR A 310 50.91 5.44 -26.86
C THR A 310 52.20 4.82 -27.37
N SER A 311 52.73 5.36 -28.48
CA SER A 311 54.05 5.03 -28.96
C SER A 311 54.76 6.31 -29.44
N SER A 312 56.03 6.42 -29.14
CA SER A 312 56.93 7.42 -29.75
C SER A 312 57.93 6.70 -30.66
N LEU A 313 57.45 6.34 -31.84
CA LEU A 313 58.24 5.63 -32.82
C LEU A 313 58.72 6.63 -33.89
N ILE A 314 59.99 6.56 -34.20
CA ILE A 314 60.62 7.27 -35.33
C ILE A 314 60.80 6.23 -36.46
N ILE A 315 60.24 6.55 -37.61
CA ILE A 315 60.40 5.71 -38.82
C ILE A 315 61.53 6.29 -39.65
N ASN A 316 62.57 5.50 -39.85
CA ASN A 316 63.67 5.90 -40.71
C ASN A 316 64.02 4.75 -41.70
N SER A 317 63.84 5.00 -43.01
CA SER A 317 64.09 4.04 -44.07
C SER A 317 63.35 2.70 -43.91
N GLY A 318 62.10 2.73 -43.39
CA GLY A 318 61.29 1.54 -43.16
C GLY A 318 61.53 0.81 -41.82
N TYR A 319 62.46 1.33 -41.02
CA TYR A 319 62.75 0.76 -39.71
C TYR A 319 62.15 1.62 -38.60
N TYR A 320 61.59 0.95 -37.61
CA TYR A 320 61.00 1.58 -36.42
C TYR A 320 62.00 1.60 -35.27
N THR A 321 62.24 2.79 -34.73
CA THR A 321 63.11 2.98 -33.56
C THR A 321 62.41 3.92 -32.56
N GLY A 322 62.38 3.56 -31.30
CA GLY A 322 61.77 4.40 -30.28
C GLY A 322 61.27 3.62 -29.07
N VAL A 323 60.42 4.28 -28.31
CA VAL A 323 59.81 3.66 -27.13
C VAL A 323 58.35 3.33 -27.43
N MET A 324 57.98 2.11 -27.13
CA MET A 324 56.62 1.61 -27.23
C MET A 324 56.10 1.29 -25.85
N SER A 325 54.86 1.64 -25.58
CA SER A 325 54.15 1.32 -24.33
C SER A 325 53.13 0.24 -24.56
N CYS A 326 53.11 -0.76 -23.71
CA CYS A 326 52.09 -1.81 -23.68
C CYS A 326 51.34 -1.72 -22.35
N ALA A 327 50.04 -1.62 -22.41
CA ALA A 327 49.19 -1.63 -21.23
C ALA A 327 48.56 -3.03 -21.08
N ILE A 328 48.68 -3.60 -19.90
CA ILE A 328 48.06 -4.85 -19.51
C ILE A 328 47.02 -4.54 -18.44
N LYS A 329 45.77 -4.81 -18.71
CA LYS A 329 44.66 -4.61 -17.77
C LYS A 329 44.14 -5.96 -17.32
N ASN A 330 44.06 -6.15 -15.99
CA ASN A 330 43.41 -7.29 -15.40
C ASN A 330 41.90 -7.03 -15.27
N ASN A 331 41.09 -7.64 -16.13
CA ASN A 331 39.65 -7.57 -16.06
C ASN A 331 39.03 -8.75 -15.28
N SER A 332 39.86 -9.61 -14.68
CA SER A 332 39.41 -10.69 -13.83
C SER A 332 38.99 -10.20 -12.44
N SER A 333 38.23 -11.01 -11.72
CA SER A 333 37.84 -10.74 -10.33
C SER A 333 38.95 -11.02 -9.30
N LYS A 334 40.06 -11.59 -9.74
CA LYS A 334 41.21 -12.03 -8.89
C LYS A 334 42.41 -11.15 -9.06
N THR A 335 43.25 -11.12 -8.05
CA THR A 335 44.63 -10.62 -8.19
C THR A 335 45.44 -11.70 -8.87
N ILE A 336 46.12 -11.36 -9.96
CA ILE A 336 46.96 -12.25 -10.77
C ILE A 336 48.44 -11.90 -10.64
N LYS A 337 49.31 -12.87 -10.78
CA LYS A 337 50.76 -12.65 -10.74
C LYS A 337 51.33 -12.74 -12.16
N LEU A 338 51.72 -11.59 -12.70
CA LEU A 338 52.40 -11.51 -13.98
C LEU A 338 53.90 -11.85 -13.77
N THR A 339 54.34 -12.98 -14.31
CA THR A 339 55.71 -13.49 -14.09
C THR A 339 56.66 -13.31 -15.26
N LYS A 340 56.12 -13.32 -16.47
CA LYS A 340 56.89 -13.10 -17.69
C LYS A 340 56.10 -12.27 -18.68
N PHE A 341 56.81 -11.41 -19.39
CA PHE A 341 56.25 -10.69 -20.51
C PHE A 341 57.33 -10.57 -21.60
N LYS A 342 57.07 -11.07 -22.79
CA LYS A 342 57.98 -11.01 -23.93
C LYS A 342 57.25 -10.42 -25.13
N VAL A 343 57.95 -9.61 -25.87
CA VAL A 343 57.49 -9.05 -27.15
C VAL A 343 58.39 -9.52 -28.24
N PHE A 344 57.81 -10.02 -29.31
CA PHE A 344 58.52 -10.47 -30.51
C PHE A 344 58.07 -9.59 -31.68
N SER A 345 59.02 -9.17 -32.52
CA SER A 345 58.69 -8.65 -33.84
C SER A 345 58.29 -9.82 -34.75
N THR A 346 57.25 -9.65 -35.55
CA THR A 346 56.82 -10.69 -36.53
C THR A 346 57.52 -10.55 -37.87
N GLY A 347 58.41 -9.54 -38.05
CA GLY A 347 59.18 -9.40 -39.26
C GLY A 347 60.30 -10.41 -39.37
N SER A 348 60.64 -10.83 -40.59
CA SER A 348 61.68 -11.81 -40.86
C SER A 348 63.03 -11.34 -40.35
N GLY A 349 63.65 -12.06 -39.42
CA GLY A 349 65.01 -11.86 -38.97
C GLY A 349 65.19 -11.12 -37.65
N SER A 350 64.14 -10.85 -36.90
CA SER A 350 64.22 -10.12 -35.63
C SER A 350 64.37 -11.06 -34.44
N ALA A 351 65.34 -10.82 -33.56
CA ALA A 351 65.43 -11.49 -32.29
C ALA A 351 64.29 -11.03 -31.35
N PRO A 352 63.85 -11.87 -30.41
CA PRO A 352 62.85 -11.48 -29.44
C PRO A 352 63.37 -10.28 -28.63
N ILE A 353 62.51 -9.27 -28.48
CA ILE A 353 62.79 -8.12 -27.65
C ILE A 353 62.39 -8.52 -26.23
N GLU A 354 63.36 -8.88 -25.44
CA GLU A 354 63.13 -9.25 -24.05
C GLU A 354 62.91 -7.98 -23.22
N ILE A 355 61.80 -7.88 -22.54
CA ILE A 355 61.57 -6.82 -21.56
C ILE A 355 62.23 -7.29 -20.26
N THR A 356 63.41 -6.73 -19.98
CA THR A 356 64.18 -7.09 -18.82
C THR A 356 63.82 -6.34 -17.54
N ASP A 357 62.75 -5.56 -17.55
CA ASP A 357 62.32 -4.81 -16.38
C ASP A 357 61.43 -5.69 -15.48
N GLU A 358 62.07 -6.71 -14.86
CA GLU A 358 61.39 -7.62 -13.90
C GLU A 358 60.76 -6.88 -12.71
N ALA A 359 61.24 -5.66 -12.40
CA ALA A 359 60.71 -4.82 -11.35
C ALA A 359 59.26 -4.34 -11.63
N LYS A 360 58.80 -4.39 -12.87
CA LYS A 360 57.42 -4.07 -13.26
C LYS A 360 56.49 -5.28 -13.38
N LEU A 361 57.06 -6.47 -13.26
CA LEU A 361 56.27 -7.68 -13.14
C LEU A 361 55.83 -7.86 -11.70
N GLY A 362 54.81 -8.70 -11.47
CA GLY A 362 54.32 -8.93 -10.13
C GLY A 362 52.78 -8.99 -10.07
N TYR A 363 52.24 -8.74 -8.91
CA TYR A 363 50.78 -8.85 -8.73
C TYR A 363 50.06 -7.69 -9.39
N LEU A 364 48.97 -8.01 -10.09
CA LEU A 364 48.07 -7.10 -10.79
C LEU A 364 46.68 -7.32 -10.21
N SER A 365 46.18 -6.34 -9.45
CA SER A 365 44.88 -6.41 -8.80
C SER A 365 43.74 -6.38 -9.84
N SER A 366 42.53 -6.84 -9.44
CA SER A 366 41.34 -6.72 -10.28
C SER A 366 41.12 -5.26 -10.73
N GLY A 367 40.93 -5.06 -12.01
CA GLY A 367 40.74 -3.73 -12.63
C GLY A 367 42.00 -2.91 -12.82
N GLU A 368 43.16 -3.34 -12.26
CA GLU A 368 44.42 -2.63 -12.40
C GLU A 368 44.95 -2.69 -13.85
N THR A 369 45.48 -1.57 -14.30
CA THR A 369 46.20 -1.48 -15.57
C THR A 369 47.67 -1.18 -15.30
N ARG A 370 48.57 -2.00 -15.85
CA ARG A 370 50.02 -1.79 -15.76
C ARG A 370 50.58 -1.46 -17.12
N ILE A 371 51.37 -0.39 -17.19
CA ILE A 371 52.03 0.04 -18.43
C ILE A 371 53.48 -0.40 -18.39
N LEU A 372 53.85 -1.22 -19.36
CA LEU A 372 55.23 -1.68 -19.62
C LEU A 372 55.77 -0.90 -20.80
N GLN A 373 57.01 -0.43 -20.68
CA GLN A 373 57.69 0.26 -21.76
C GLN A 373 58.86 -0.58 -22.26
N PHE A 374 59.05 -0.60 -23.56
CA PHE A 374 60.18 -1.27 -24.19
C PHE A 374 60.71 -0.43 -25.36
N ARG A 375 61.99 -0.56 -25.62
CA ARG A 375 62.66 0.18 -26.68
C ARG A 375 62.84 -0.71 -27.89
N LEU A 376 62.38 -0.21 -29.03
CA LEU A 376 62.61 -0.82 -30.34
C LEU A 376 63.88 -0.18 -30.96
N SER A 377 64.70 -1.01 -31.58
CA SER A 377 65.86 -0.55 -32.33
C SER A 377 65.90 -1.29 -33.65
N HIS A 378 65.74 -0.57 -34.77
CA HIS A 378 65.82 -1.10 -36.12
C HIS A 378 64.89 -2.30 -36.39
N VAL A 379 63.62 -2.20 -36.08
CA VAL A 379 62.61 -3.24 -36.36
C VAL A 379 61.92 -2.94 -37.67
N TYR A 380 61.97 -3.90 -38.62
CA TYR A 380 61.33 -3.83 -39.92
C TYR A 380 59.93 -4.45 -39.83
N GLU A 381 58.89 -3.75 -40.18
CA GLU A 381 57.47 -4.06 -40.07
C GLU A 381 56.86 -4.16 -38.66
N PRO A 382 55.70 -3.54 -38.45
CA PRO A 382 55.11 -3.35 -37.12
C PRO A 382 54.13 -4.44 -36.72
N GLY A 383 54.41 -5.70 -36.99
CA GLY A 383 53.67 -6.80 -36.39
C GLY A 383 54.35 -7.27 -35.12
N PHE A 384 53.61 -7.41 -34.05
CA PHE A 384 54.13 -7.90 -32.79
C PHE A 384 53.36 -9.11 -32.30
N LYS A 385 54.11 -10.09 -31.78
CA LYS A 385 53.62 -11.17 -30.98
C LYS A 385 54.05 -10.92 -29.56
N TRP A 386 53.16 -10.94 -28.60
CA TRP A 386 53.51 -10.92 -27.18
C TRP A 386 53.16 -12.24 -26.55
N GLU A 387 53.99 -12.63 -25.60
CA GLU A 387 53.79 -13.80 -24.78
C GLU A 387 53.93 -13.35 -23.34
N PHE A 388 53.04 -13.76 -22.47
CA PHE A 388 53.14 -13.52 -21.05
C PHE A 388 52.73 -14.75 -20.25
N GLU A 389 53.25 -14.85 -19.06
CA GLU A 389 52.92 -15.91 -18.11
C GLU A 389 52.24 -15.26 -16.90
N CYS A 390 51.09 -15.79 -16.55
CA CYS A 390 50.28 -15.30 -15.47
C CYS A 390 49.79 -16.49 -14.65
N ASP A 391 50.09 -16.53 -13.35
CA ASP A 391 49.77 -17.62 -12.44
C ASP A 391 50.14 -19.02 -12.99
N GLY A 392 51.29 -19.11 -13.68
CA GLY A 392 51.78 -20.36 -14.27
C GLY A 392 51.16 -20.74 -15.63
N HIS A 393 50.26 -19.92 -16.17
CA HIS A 393 49.69 -20.12 -17.49
C HIS A 393 50.36 -19.21 -18.55
N TYR A 394 50.62 -19.79 -19.72
CA TYR A 394 51.22 -19.05 -20.83
C TYR A 394 50.14 -18.54 -21.78
N PHE A 395 50.26 -17.27 -22.16
CA PHE A 395 49.37 -16.62 -23.10
C PHE A 395 50.17 -16.00 -24.25
N SER A 396 49.59 -16.00 -25.41
CA SER A 396 50.13 -15.29 -26.56
C SER A 396 49.06 -14.58 -27.34
N ALA A 397 49.36 -13.38 -27.82
CA ALA A 397 48.50 -12.63 -28.71
C ALA A 397 49.31 -11.92 -29.80
N TYR A 398 48.64 -11.55 -30.90
CA TYR A 398 49.22 -10.85 -32.02
C TYR A 398 48.55 -9.48 -32.14
N GLY A 399 49.34 -8.48 -32.46
CA GLY A 399 48.84 -7.14 -32.75
C GLY A 399 49.66 -6.49 -33.85
N SER A 400 49.02 -5.55 -34.52
CA SER A 400 49.69 -4.71 -35.50
C SER A 400 49.59 -3.27 -35.08
N TYR A 401 50.66 -2.48 -35.22
CA TYR A 401 50.62 -1.04 -35.10
C TYR A 401 49.87 -0.47 -36.30
N LYS A 402 48.71 0.12 -36.06
CA LYS A 402 48.05 0.97 -37.05
C LYS A 402 48.34 2.42 -36.69
N GLN A 403 48.94 3.17 -37.66
CA GLN A 403 49.06 4.62 -37.54
C GLN A 403 47.72 5.31 -37.33
#